data_647e94450a69233794d949ed7c9eb89a
#
_entry.id   647e94450a69233794d949ed7c9eb89a
#
_cell.length_a   1.000
_cell.length_b   1.000
_cell.length_c   1.000
_cell.angle_alpha   90.00
_cell.angle_beta   90.00
_cell.angle_gamma   90.00
#
_symmetry.space_group_name_H-M   'P 1'
#
loop_
_entity.id
_entity.type
_entity.pdbx_description
1 polymer ?
#
loop_
_entity_poly.entity_id
_entity_poly.type
_entity_poly.pdbx_seq_one_letter_code
_entity_poly.pdbx_strand_id
1 'polypeptide(L)'
;MLAIRQPFYEDSAALWTLSERRTITGLVSVLTFSNTFYIVRRLTDLKTARRALTLIRDSFTPVPCDENIINDAIASGFVDFEDAIQYLSATQVEAACLVSRNISHFPASGACPVLTPAEFLAAHSFES
;
A
#
# COMPACT_ATOMS: atom_id res chain seq x y z
N MET A 1 1.33 0.03 0.69
CA MET A 1 0.88 -0.89 -0.35
C MET A 1 2.03 -1.29 -1.25
N LEU A 2 2.19 -2.58 -1.47
CA LEU A 2 3.32 -3.09 -2.23
C LEU A 2 2.86 -3.88 -3.44
N ALA A 3 3.15 -3.37 -4.61
CA ALA A 3 3.10 -4.14 -5.84
C ALA A 3 4.54 -4.28 -6.29
N ILE A 4 5.08 -5.47 -6.14
CA ILE A 4 6.49 -5.72 -6.43
C ILE A 4 6.67 -5.89 -7.93
N ARG A 5 7.28 -4.90 -8.58
CA ARG A 5 7.57 -4.91 -10.00
C ARG A 5 8.90 -4.23 -10.26
N GLN A 6 9.58 -4.68 -11.30
CA GLN A 6 10.76 -3.99 -11.79
C GLN A 6 10.38 -2.60 -12.33
N PRO A 7 11.21 -1.58 -12.17
CA PRO A 7 12.52 -1.59 -11.50
C PRO A 7 12.48 -1.31 -10.01
N PHE A 8 11.29 -1.24 -9.40
CA PHE A 8 11.12 -0.83 -8.00
C PHE A 8 11.16 -2.00 -7.02
N TYR A 9 11.51 -3.19 -7.50
CA TYR A 9 11.48 -4.40 -6.68
C TYR A 9 12.33 -4.29 -5.41
N GLU A 10 13.58 -3.84 -5.54
CA GLU A 10 14.49 -3.76 -4.39
C GLU A 10 13.99 -2.79 -3.33
N ASP A 11 13.48 -1.64 -3.74
CA ASP A 11 12.96 -0.65 -2.80
C ASP A 11 11.70 -1.15 -2.09
N SER A 12 10.84 -1.84 -2.82
CA SER A 12 9.63 -2.43 -2.23
C SER A 12 9.98 -3.55 -1.25
N ALA A 13 10.98 -4.36 -1.56
CA ALA A 13 11.46 -5.42 -0.67
C ALA A 13 12.06 -4.82 0.60
N ALA A 14 12.79 -3.71 0.48
CA ALA A 14 13.36 -3.01 1.63
C ALA A 14 12.26 -2.50 2.56
N LEU A 15 11.19 -1.91 2.00
CA LEU A 15 10.04 -1.45 2.77
C LEU A 15 9.35 -2.60 3.50
N TRP A 16 9.19 -3.73 2.82
CA TRP A 16 8.61 -4.92 3.43
C TRP A 16 9.42 -5.37 4.64
N THR A 17 10.74 -5.41 4.49
CA THR A 17 11.64 -5.79 5.58
C THR A 17 11.51 -4.85 6.77
N LEU A 18 11.44 -3.54 6.53
CA LEU A 18 11.27 -2.55 7.59
C LEU A 18 9.95 -2.75 8.33
N SER A 19 8.88 -3.04 7.60
CA SER A 19 7.57 -3.28 8.21
C SER A 19 7.55 -4.60 8.99
N GLU A 20 8.16 -5.64 8.44
CA GLU A 20 8.25 -6.94 9.10
C GLU A 20 9.03 -6.85 10.42
N ARG A 21 10.08 -6.06 10.44
CA ARG A 21 10.90 -5.82 11.64
C ARG A 21 10.31 -4.80 12.59
N ARG A 22 9.17 -4.22 12.26
CA ARG A 22 8.52 -3.17 13.05
C ARG A 22 9.34 -1.89 13.19
N THR A 23 10.30 -1.67 12.31
CA THR A 23 11.04 -0.40 12.24
C THR A 23 10.11 0.71 11.77
N ILE A 24 9.17 0.38 10.89
CA ILE A 24 8.07 1.25 10.50
C ILE A 24 6.76 0.51 10.77
N THR A 25 5.67 1.27 10.89
CA THR A 25 4.33 0.69 10.91
C THR A 25 3.80 0.68 9.48
N GLY A 26 3.88 -0.47 8.83
CA GLY A 26 3.37 -0.62 7.47
C GLY A 26 1.87 -0.86 7.49
N LEU A 27 1.13 -0.05 6.74
CA LEU A 27 -0.31 -0.15 6.62
C LEU A 27 -0.66 -0.56 5.19
N VAL A 28 -1.68 -1.41 5.03
CA VAL A 28 -2.17 -1.83 3.72
C VAL A 28 -3.67 -1.74 3.67
N SER A 29 -4.22 -1.40 2.52
CA SER A 29 -5.67 -1.39 2.35
C SER A 29 -6.18 -2.81 2.14
N VAL A 30 -7.47 -3.00 2.39
CA VAL A 30 -8.14 -4.29 2.14
C VAL A 30 -7.99 -4.71 0.68
N LEU A 31 -7.93 -3.76 -0.24
CA LEU A 31 -7.77 -4.05 -1.66
C LEU A 31 -6.46 -4.77 -1.97
N THR A 32 -5.41 -4.50 -1.20
CA THR A 32 -4.12 -5.17 -1.39
C THR A 32 -4.26 -6.69 -1.22
N PHE A 33 -5.05 -7.12 -0.23
CA PHE A 33 -5.29 -8.54 -0.02
C PHE A 33 -6.03 -9.16 -1.21
N SER A 34 -7.11 -8.53 -1.64
CA SER A 34 -7.92 -9.04 -2.74
C SER A 34 -7.12 -9.11 -4.04
N ASN A 35 -6.38 -8.05 -4.36
CA ASN A 35 -5.59 -8.00 -5.58
C ASN A 35 -4.44 -9.02 -5.56
N THR A 36 -3.77 -9.15 -4.42
CA THR A 36 -2.68 -10.13 -4.27
C THR A 36 -3.21 -11.55 -4.43
N PHE A 37 -4.34 -11.85 -3.79
CA PHE A 37 -4.94 -13.17 -3.89
C PHE A 37 -5.24 -13.53 -5.35
N TYR A 38 -5.89 -12.62 -6.05
CA TYR A 38 -6.28 -12.85 -7.45
C TYR A 38 -5.06 -13.09 -8.33
N ILE A 39 -4.03 -12.22 -8.20
CA ILE A 39 -2.84 -12.30 -9.04
C ILE A 39 -2.03 -13.56 -8.75
N VAL A 40 -1.78 -13.86 -7.48
CA VAL A 40 -0.95 -15.02 -7.11
C VAL A 40 -1.66 -16.32 -7.45
N ARG A 41 -2.97 -16.40 -7.20
CA ARG A 41 -3.75 -17.59 -7.55
C ARG A 41 -3.72 -17.86 -9.04
N ARG A 42 -3.81 -16.80 -9.84
CA ARG A 42 -3.81 -16.90 -11.29
C ARG A 42 -2.47 -17.37 -11.83
N LEU A 43 -1.37 -16.93 -11.22
CA LEU A 43 -0.01 -17.26 -11.67
C LEU A 43 0.53 -18.55 -11.05
N THR A 44 -0.01 -19.00 -9.94
CA THR A 44 0.46 -20.18 -9.21
C THR A 44 -0.71 -21.08 -8.83
N ASP A 45 -1.08 -21.11 -7.56
CA ASP A 45 -2.18 -21.93 -7.06
C ASP A 45 -2.83 -21.29 -5.83
N LEU A 46 -3.92 -21.91 -5.37
CA LEU A 46 -4.70 -21.43 -4.23
C LEU A 46 -3.87 -21.42 -2.94
N LYS A 47 -3.10 -22.46 -2.71
CA LYS A 47 -2.31 -22.60 -1.49
C LYS A 47 -1.25 -21.49 -1.39
N THR A 48 -0.57 -21.20 -2.49
CA THR A 48 0.42 -20.13 -2.55
C THR A 48 -0.23 -18.77 -2.37
N ALA A 49 -1.41 -18.56 -2.95
CA ALA A 49 -2.14 -17.31 -2.77
C ALA A 49 -2.52 -17.07 -1.31
N ARG A 50 -3.02 -18.11 -0.61
CA ARG A 50 -3.35 -17.99 0.82
C ARG A 50 -2.13 -17.72 1.68
N ARG A 51 -1.01 -18.34 1.34
CA ARG A 51 0.25 -18.09 2.04
C ARG A 51 0.71 -16.64 1.86
N ALA A 52 0.57 -16.10 0.66
CA ALA A 52 0.90 -14.70 0.40
C ALA A 52 0.08 -13.75 1.26
N LEU A 53 -1.24 -14.02 1.41
CA LEU A 53 -2.09 -13.19 2.27
C LEU A 53 -1.66 -13.25 3.73
N THR A 54 -1.28 -14.41 4.20
CA THR A 54 -0.79 -14.58 5.58
C THR A 54 0.49 -13.77 5.81
N LEU A 55 1.40 -13.78 4.84
CA LEU A 55 2.63 -13.00 4.93
C LEU A 55 2.35 -11.51 4.99
N ILE A 56 1.41 -11.02 4.19
CA ILE A 56 1.02 -9.60 4.23
C ILE A 56 0.42 -9.26 5.58
N ARG A 57 -0.50 -10.08 6.08
CA ARG A 57 -1.13 -9.85 7.38
C ARG A 57 -0.12 -9.81 8.52
N ASP A 58 0.89 -10.67 8.48
CA ASP A 58 1.88 -10.75 9.54
C ASP A 58 2.90 -9.62 9.49
N SER A 59 3.11 -9.02 8.32
CA SER A 59 4.10 -7.96 8.13
C SER A 59 3.52 -6.54 8.13
N PHE A 60 2.21 -6.41 7.89
CA PHE A 60 1.54 -5.11 7.77
C PHE A 60 0.26 -5.10 8.59
N THR A 61 -0.26 -3.90 8.83
CA THR A 61 -1.54 -3.74 9.52
C THR A 61 -2.61 -3.38 8.50
N PRO A 62 -3.67 -4.18 8.36
CA PRO A 62 -4.77 -3.84 7.46
C PRO A 62 -5.53 -2.61 7.96
N VAL A 63 -5.88 -1.72 7.04
CA VAL A 63 -6.70 -0.55 7.33
C VAL A 63 -8.15 -0.87 6.97
N PRO A 64 -9.10 -0.68 7.90
CA PRO A 64 -10.51 -0.90 7.58
C PRO A 64 -10.99 0.02 6.47
N CYS A 65 -11.87 -0.48 5.62
CA CYS A 65 -12.54 0.31 4.60
C CYS A 65 -14.03 0.33 4.94
N ASP A 66 -14.51 1.47 5.41
CA ASP A 66 -15.90 1.62 5.83
C ASP A 66 -16.73 2.35 4.79
N GLU A 67 -18.01 2.56 5.09
CA GLU A 67 -18.93 3.24 4.21
C GLU A 67 -18.49 4.66 3.89
N ASN A 68 -17.89 5.35 4.86
CA ASN A 68 -17.44 6.73 4.65
C ASN A 68 -16.34 6.79 3.59
N ILE A 69 -15.41 5.86 3.63
CA ILE A 69 -14.36 5.79 2.61
C ILE A 69 -14.96 5.53 1.23
N ILE A 70 -15.92 4.62 1.14
CA ILE A 70 -16.59 4.32 -0.13
C ILE A 70 -17.30 5.55 -0.68
N ASN A 71 -18.07 6.23 0.16
CA ASN A 71 -18.80 7.43 -0.26
C ASN A 71 -17.86 8.55 -0.70
N ASP A 72 -16.80 8.79 0.05
CA ASP A 72 -15.82 9.81 -0.28
C ASP A 72 -15.05 9.45 -1.56
N ALA A 73 -14.77 8.18 -1.78
CA ALA A 73 -14.08 7.72 -2.99
C ALA A 73 -14.95 7.95 -4.23
N ILE A 74 -16.26 7.66 -4.13
CA ILE A 74 -17.20 7.89 -5.24
C ILE A 74 -17.26 9.38 -5.57
N ALA A 75 -17.24 10.24 -4.57
CA ALA A 75 -17.34 11.69 -4.73
C ALA A 75 -16.00 12.34 -5.08
N SER A 76 -14.88 11.63 -5.07
CA SER A 76 -13.54 12.22 -5.06
C SER A 76 -13.15 12.67 -6.44
N GLY A 77 -13.15 12.72 -7.35
CA GLY A 77 -12.60 13.13 -8.64
C GLY A 77 -11.41 12.29 -9.10
N PHE A 78 -11.03 11.24 -8.36
CA PHE A 78 -9.97 10.36 -8.82
C PHE A 78 -10.43 9.59 -10.06
N VAL A 79 -9.51 9.46 -11.01
CA VAL A 79 -9.78 8.67 -12.22
C VAL A 79 -9.85 7.18 -11.90
N ASP A 80 -9.02 6.73 -10.97
CA ASP A 80 -8.96 5.32 -10.56
C ASP A 80 -9.57 5.17 -9.18
N PHE A 81 -10.62 4.34 -9.08
CA PHE A 81 -11.35 4.15 -7.84
C PHE A 81 -10.49 3.44 -6.78
N GLU A 82 -9.64 2.53 -7.19
CA GLU A 82 -8.73 1.85 -6.26
C GLU A 82 -7.74 2.84 -5.64
N ASP A 83 -7.18 3.75 -6.44
CA ASP A 83 -6.31 4.81 -5.93
C ASP A 83 -7.05 5.70 -4.94
N ALA A 84 -8.31 6.02 -5.22
CA ALA A 84 -9.14 6.81 -4.31
C ALA A 84 -9.30 6.10 -2.96
N ILE A 85 -9.62 4.82 -2.98
CA ILE A 85 -9.77 4.02 -1.74
C ILE A 85 -8.47 4.01 -0.95
N GLN A 86 -7.34 3.81 -1.61
CA GLN A 86 -6.04 3.77 -0.94
C GLN A 86 -5.68 5.10 -0.30
N TYR A 87 -5.87 6.19 -1.05
CA TYR A 87 -5.55 7.53 -0.55
C TYR A 87 -6.44 7.91 0.64
N LEU A 88 -7.74 7.67 0.53
CA LEU A 88 -8.68 7.99 1.59
C LEU A 88 -8.50 7.11 2.81
N SER A 89 -8.14 5.85 2.61
CA SER A 89 -7.80 4.97 3.73
C SER A 89 -6.58 5.50 4.50
N ALA A 90 -5.57 5.96 3.78
CA ALA A 90 -4.38 6.54 4.39
C ALA A 90 -4.71 7.82 5.16
N THR A 91 -5.53 8.69 4.59
CA THR A 91 -5.90 9.94 5.26
C THR A 91 -6.77 9.70 6.49
N GLN A 92 -7.66 8.71 6.43
CA GLN A 92 -8.55 8.40 7.57
C GLN A 92 -7.78 7.95 8.80
N VAL A 93 -6.70 7.19 8.61
CA VAL A 93 -5.86 6.74 9.73
C VAL A 93 -4.69 7.67 10.00
N GLU A 94 -4.68 8.83 9.35
CA GLU A 94 -3.64 9.84 9.51
C GLU A 94 -2.23 9.28 9.29
N ALA A 95 -2.08 8.47 8.24
CA ALA A 95 -0.78 7.92 7.88
C ALA A 95 0.19 9.06 7.56
N ALA A 96 1.46 8.88 7.91
CA ALA A 96 2.49 9.87 7.66
C ALA A 96 2.69 10.10 6.17
N CYS A 97 2.56 9.06 5.38
CA CYS A 97 2.62 9.16 3.92
C CYS A 97 1.99 7.92 3.29
N LEU A 98 1.68 8.04 2.00
CA LEU A 98 1.28 6.92 1.16
C LEU A 98 2.44 6.61 0.21
N VAL A 99 2.83 5.35 0.13
CA VAL A 99 3.91 4.94 -0.77
C VAL A 99 3.31 4.30 -2.01
N SER A 100 3.62 4.85 -3.17
CA SER A 100 3.10 4.37 -4.44
C SER A 100 4.13 4.58 -5.54
N ARG A 101 4.12 3.73 -6.54
CA ARG A 101 4.96 3.91 -7.72
C ARG A 101 4.38 4.92 -8.70
N ASN A 102 3.11 5.22 -8.58
CA ASN A 102 2.38 6.09 -9.51
C ASN A 102 1.94 7.37 -8.82
N ILE A 103 2.90 8.16 -8.33
CA ILE A 103 2.59 9.37 -7.56
C ILE A 103 1.77 10.38 -8.34
N SER A 104 1.84 10.36 -9.67
CA SER A 104 1.07 11.29 -10.50
C SER A 104 -0.43 11.04 -10.43
N HIS A 105 -0.86 9.88 -9.97
CA HIS A 105 -2.28 9.57 -9.81
C HIS A 105 -2.90 10.22 -8.57
N PHE A 106 -2.10 10.84 -7.72
CA PHE A 106 -2.53 11.39 -6.44
C PHE A 106 -2.33 12.90 -6.38
N PRO A 107 -3.04 13.61 -5.47
CA PRO A 107 -2.84 15.05 -5.32
C PRO A 107 -1.40 15.39 -4.96
N ALA A 108 -0.85 16.41 -5.62
CA ALA A 108 0.50 16.89 -5.35
C ALA A 108 0.62 17.53 -3.97
N SER A 109 -0.48 18.10 -3.48
CA SER A 109 -0.58 18.64 -2.13
C SER A 109 -1.90 18.20 -1.54
N GLY A 110 -1.88 17.74 -0.29
CA GLY A 110 -3.07 17.24 0.36
C GLY A 110 -2.76 16.77 1.76
N ALA A 111 -3.73 16.10 2.38
CA ALA A 111 -3.61 15.67 3.77
C ALA A 111 -2.55 14.60 3.96
N CYS A 112 -2.22 13.85 2.92
CA CYS A 112 -1.25 12.75 3.01
C CYS A 112 -0.23 12.88 1.88
N PRO A 113 1.06 13.09 2.20
CA PRO A 113 2.10 13.10 1.17
C PRO A 113 2.20 11.76 0.48
N VAL A 114 2.46 11.76 -0.83
CA VAL A 114 2.61 10.54 -1.61
C VAL A 114 4.04 10.46 -2.12
N LEU A 115 4.72 9.38 -1.78
CA LEU A 115 6.13 9.17 -2.13
C LEU A 115 6.30 7.85 -2.86
N THR A 116 7.30 7.78 -3.74
CA THR A 116 7.72 6.48 -4.27
C THR A 116 8.49 5.72 -3.19
N PRO A 117 8.66 4.40 -3.33
CA PRO A 117 9.50 3.65 -2.40
C PRO A 117 10.90 4.24 -2.27
N ALA A 118 11.52 4.62 -3.39
CA ALA A 118 12.86 5.21 -3.38
C ALA A 118 12.87 6.55 -2.63
N GLU A 119 11.87 7.39 -2.86
CA GLU A 119 11.76 8.68 -2.15
C GLU A 119 11.58 8.50 -0.66
N PHE A 120 10.76 7.54 -0.26
CA PHE A 120 10.56 7.26 1.16
C PHE A 120 11.87 6.83 1.83
N LEU A 121 12.59 5.90 1.22
CA LEU A 121 13.85 5.41 1.77
C LEU A 121 14.92 6.50 1.82
N ALA A 122 14.95 7.39 0.81
CA ALA A 122 15.89 8.50 0.78
C ALA A 122 15.58 9.56 1.82
N ALA A 123 14.31 9.78 2.12
CA ALA A 123 13.88 10.82 3.08
C ALA A 123 14.07 10.37 4.53
N HIS A 124 14.27 9.09 4.79
CA HIS A 124 14.38 8.54 6.12
C HIS A 124 15.70 7.78 6.28
N SER A 125 16.40 8.01 7.39
CA SER A 125 17.60 7.26 7.72
C SER A 125 17.20 6.09 8.59
N PHE A 126 17.36 4.89 8.05
CA PHE A 126 17.11 3.67 8.82
C PHE A 126 18.45 2.96 9.02
N GLU A 127 18.75 2.64 10.26
CA GLU A 127 19.91 1.81 10.57
C GLU A 127 19.55 0.35 10.34
N SER A 128 20.41 -0.33 9.63
CA SER A 128 20.22 -1.75 9.31
C SER A 128 20.47 -2.65 10.52
#